data_0526f8b6d67e5ed8f6e206303dbbf57a
#
_entry.id   0526f8b6d67e5ed8f6e206303dbbf57a
#
_cell.length_a   1.000
_cell.length_b   1.000
_cell.length_c   1.000
_cell.angle_alpha   90.00
_cell.angle_beta   90.00
_cell.angle_gamma   90.00
#
_symmetry.space_group_name_H-M   'P 1'
#
loop_
_entity.id
_entity.type
_entity.pdbx_description
1 polymer ?
#
loop_
_entity_poly.entity_id
_entity_poly.type
_entity_poly.pdbx_seq_one_letter_code
_entity_poly.pdbx_strand_id
1 'polypeptide(L)'
;MILLTPLVSAADYRGLYQYDAKMAWLKAGELSLEMFRSGTSYEMLGEFQTSRAMSNYYTWNGVFASAGRGEGSGPGTRAYMSRTTSKDDDLKIVLNYENSARLLDGPDNSFEDIKKPSGVDLISALFFTPSCFQGGEVHDGEDTYQLALRTQKTVDLSGDDAYYQGPVTNCDYNIRDHKDRKRRVVVSLAEVGDSIMAVQVRAKIPVLPDAVFRLRMPATNAGVAARVVAAGMR
;
A
#
# COMPACT_ATOMS: atom_id res chain seq x y z
N MET A 1 31.30 28.45 18.97
CA MET A 1 31.55 27.15 18.31
C MET A 1 30.20 26.64 17.81
N ILE A 2 29.91 26.83 16.52
CA ILE A 2 28.62 26.45 15.90
C ILE A 2 28.80 25.01 15.44
N LEU A 3 28.12 24.06 16.07
CA LEU A 3 28.03 22.68 15.63
C LEU A 3 27.11 22.63 14.41
N LEU A 4 27.71 22.58 13.22
CA LEU A 4 27.01 22.22 11.99
C LEU A 4 26.71 20.72 12.08
N THR A 5 25.46 20.37 12.43
CA THR A 5 24.94 19.02 12.23
C THR A 5 24.88 18.78 10.71
N PRO A 6 25.48 17.70 10.20
CA PRO A 6 25.34 17.37 8.79
C PRO A 6 23.87 17.06 8.51
N LEU A 7 23.26 17.78 7.58
CA LEU A 7 22.00 17.39 6.97
C LEU A 7 22.26 16.06 6.25
N VAL A 8 21.82 14.97 6.86
CA VAL A 8 21.79 13.67 6.20
C VAL A 8 20.74 13.81 5.08
N SER A 9 21.21 14.04 3.87
CA SER A 9 20.37 13.93 2.69
C SER A 9 19.87 12.48 2.64
N ALA A 10 18.56 12.29 2.72
CA ALA A 10 17.98 10.97 2.49
C ALA A 10 18.41 10.54 1.07
N ALA A 11 19.16 9.46 0.99
CA ALA A 11 19.61 8.92 -0.30
C ALA A 11 18.39 8.57 -1.15
N ASP A 12 18.49 8.80 -2.45
CA ASP A 12 17.47 8.33 -3.39
C ASP A 12 17.38 6.81 -3.31
N TYR A 13 16.16 6.32 -3.15
CA TYR A 13 15.91 4.92 -2.98
C TYR A 13 14.90 4.44 -4.01
N ARG A 14 15.19 3.31 -4.63
CA ARG A 14 14.28 2.60 -5.52
C ARG A 14 14.30 1.11 -5.20
N GLY A 15 13.14 0.52 -4.99
CA GLY A 15 13.01 -0.91 -4.72
C GLY A 15 11.79 -1.52 -5.38
N LEU A 16 11.92 -2.78 -5.77
CA LEU A 16 10.83 -3.63 -6.25
C LEU A 16 10.56 -4.73 -5.21
N TYR A 17 9.36 -4.78 -4.70
CA TYR A 17 8.94 -5.68 -3.65
C TYR A 17 7.79 -6.55 -4.11
N GLN A 18 7.89 -7.83 -3.84
CA GLN A 18 6.88 -8.80 -4.20
C GLN A 18 6.29 -9.43 -2.93
N TYR A 19 4.97 -9.49 -2.88
CA TYR A 19 4.23 -10.07 -1.78
C TYR A 19 3.35 -11.20 -2.30
N ASP A 20 3.31 -12.30 -1.55
CA ASP A 20 2.25 -13.29 -1.71
C ASP A 20 1.08 -12.93 -0.81
N ALA A 21 -0.11 -12.85 -1.38
CA ALA A 21 -1.36 -12.78 -0.64
C ALA A 21 -1.88 -14.19 -0.36
N LYS A 22 -2.12 -14.50 0.92
CA LYS A 22 -2.69 -15.78 1.36
C LYS A 22 -3.96 -15.54 2.16
N MET A 23 -4.91 -16.46 2.02
CA MET A 23 -6.10 -16.56 2.88
C MET A 23 -6.17 -18.00 3.37
N ALA A 24 -6.04 -18.20 4.68
CA ALA A 24 -5.76 -19.51 5.27
C ALA A 24 -4.54 -20.18 4.62
N TRP A 25 -4.74 -21.34 4.02
CA TRP A 25 -3.70 -22.13 3.33
C TRP A 25 -3.64 -21.84 1.82
N LEU A 26 -4.61 -21.10 1.26
CA LEU A 26 -4.69 -20.80 -0.17
C LEU A 26 -3.86 -19.57 -0.51
N LYS A 27 -3.12 -19.63 -1.63
CA LYS A 27 -2.55 -18.45 -2.25
C LYS A 27 -3.68 -17.67 -2.93
N ALA A 28 -4.00 -16.50 -2.39
CA ALA A 28 -5.08 -15.65 -2.91
C ALA A 28 -4.64 -14.80 -4.09
N GLY A 29 -3.37 -14.39 -4.12
CA GLY A 29 -2.84 -13.57 -5.19
C GLY A 29 -1.39 -13.16 -4.97
N GLU A 30 -0.96 -12.19 -5.76
CA GLU A 30 0.37 -11.57 -5.68
C GLU A 30 0.21 -10.05 -5.75
N LEU A 31 1.05 -9.34 -5.01
CA LEU A 31 1.18 -7.90 -5.06
C LEU A 31 2.62 -7.54 -5.37
N SER A 32 2.84 -6.76 -6.43
CA SER A 32 4.12 -6.14 -6.74
C SER A 32 4.06 -4.66 -6.39
N LEU A 33 5.05 -4.17 -5.66
CA LEU A 33 5.20 -2.75 -5.32
C LEU A 33 6.55 -2.25 -5.83
N GLU A 34 6.54 -1.25 -6.69
CA GLU A 34 7.71 -0.47 -7.01
C GLU A 34 7.63 0.83 -6.22
N MET A 35 8.68 1.11 -5.44
CA MET A 35 8.73 2.29 -4.56
C MET A 35 9.96 3.11 -4.90
N PHE A 36 9.75 4.42 -5.04
CA PHE A 36 10.81 5.39 -5.25
C PHE A 36 10.72 6.47 -4.18
N ARG A 37 11.87 6.88 -3.66
CA ARG A 37 11.99 7.98 -2.71
C ARG A 37 13.15 8.87 -3.09
N SER A 38 12.93 10.17 -3.11
CA SER A 38 13.96 11.18 -3.29
C SER A 38 13.72 12.32 -2.30
N GLY A 39 14.62 12.48 -1.34
CA GLY A 39 14.44 13.41 -0.24
C GLY A 39 13.13 13.14 0.53
N THR A 40 12.23 14.13 0.55
CA THR A 40 10.89 13.98 1.17
C THR A 40 9.83 13.47 0.20
N SER A 41 10.08 13.43 -1.11
CA SER A 41 9.14 12.98 -2.11
C SER A 41 9.14 11.44 -2.21
N TYR A 42 7.97 10.86 -2.47
CA TYR A 42 7.84 9.44 -2.77
C TYR A 42 6.90 9.20 -3.94
N GLU A 43 7.13 8.10 -4.63
CA GLU A 43 6.25 7.53 -5.64
C GLU A 43 6.13 6.03 -5.38
N MET A 44 4.95 5.49 -5.59
CA MET A 44 4.67 4.08 -5.45
C MET A 44 3.76 3.63 -6.59
N LEU A 45 4.14 2.53 -7.23
CA LEU A 45 3.35 1.85 -8.23
C LEU A 45 3.12 0.43 -7.75
N GLY A 46 1.87 -0.02 -7.74
CA GLY A 46 1.51 -1.36 -7.32
C GLY A 46 0.64 -2.07 -8.35
N GLU A 47 0.80 -3.38 -8.42
CA GLU A 47 -0.02 -4.27 -9.22
C GLU A 47 -0.43 -5.46 -8.36
N PHE A 48 -1.73 -5.71 -8.28
CA PHE A 48 -2.29 -6.88 -7.61
C PHE A 48 -2.98 -7.79 -8.63
N GLN A 49 -2.69 -9.09 -8.53
CA GLN A 49 -3.33 -10.13 -9.35
C GLN A 49 -3.87 -11.24 -8.47
N THR A 50 -5.14 -11.58 -8.66
CA THR A 50 -5.73 -12.77 -8.05
C THR A 50 -5.08 -14.02 -8.61
N SER A 51 -4.76 -14.98 -7.75
CA SER A 51 -4.21 -16.26 -8.17
C SER A 51 -5.22 -17.08 -8.98
N ARG A 52 -4.72 -17.97 -9.85
CA ARG A 52 -5.56 -18.89 -10.62
C ARG A 52 -6.48 -19.75 -9.71
N ALA A 53 -6.02 -20.13 -8.52
CA ALA A 53 -6.80 -20.90 -7.58
C ALA A 53 -8.00 -20.14 -7.03
N MET A 54 -7.87 -18.82 -6.85
CA MET A 54 -8.92 -17.96 -6.33
C MET A 54 -9.80 -17.37 -7.42
N SER A 55 -9.33 -17.27 -8.67
CA SER A 55 -10.06 -16.61 -9.77
C SER A 55 -11.41 -17.27 -10.09
N ASN A 56 -11.59 -18.56 -9.75
CA ASN A 56 -12.87 -19.23 -9.90
C ASN A 56 -13.94 -18.75 -8.91
N TYR A 57 -13.51 -18.19 -7.76
CA TYR A 57 -14.41 -17.72 -6.69
C TYR A 57 -14.51 -16.20 -6.68
N TYR A 58 -13.37 -15.56 -6.86
CA TYR A 58 -13.25 -14.12 -6.80
C TYR A 58 -12.09 -13.67 -7.68
N THR A 59 -12.35 -12.83 -8.66
CA THR A 59 -11.34 -12.19 -9.47
C THR A 59 -11.27 -10.72 -9.11
N TRP A 60 -10.09 -10.25 -8.76
CA TRP A 60 -9.79 -8.86 -8.57
C TRP A 60 -8.34 -8.62 -8.99
N ASN A 61 -8.19 -7.84 -10.04
CA ASN A 61 -6.89 -7.43 -10.54
C ASN A 61 -6.86 -5.91 -10.57
N GLY A 62 -5.73 -5.34 -10.31
CA GLY A 62 -5.65 -3.90 -10.32
C GLY A 62 -4.24 -3.37 -10.29
N VAL A 63 -4.12 -2.15 -10.76
CA VAL A 63 -2.94 -1.32 -10.61
C VAL A 63 -3.31 -0.10 -9.79
N PHE A 64 -2.37 0.41 -9.02
CA PHE A 64 -2.51 1.67 -8.33
C PHE A 64 -1.19 2.43 -8.36
N ALA A 65 -1.29 3.74 -8.32
CA ALA A 65 -0.14 4.62 -8.15
C ALA A 65 -0.45 5.66 -7.08
N SER A 66 0.55 5.97 -6.28
CA SER A 66 0.50 7.04 -5.28
C SER A 66 1.78 7.86 -5.35
N ALA A 67 1.63 9.17 -5.22
CA ALA A 67 2.75 10.08 -5.12
C ALA A 67 2.47 11.13 -4.04
N GLY A 68 3.52 11.52 -3.31
CA GLY A 68 3.35 12.47 -2.23
C GLY A 68 4.66 12.92 -1.60
N ARG A 69 4.53 13.43 -0.38
CA ARG A 69 5.67 13.80 0.46
C ARG A 69 5.55 13.14 1.82
N GLY A 70 6.65 12.57 2.29
CA GLY A 70 6.77 12.06 3.66
C GLY A 70 7.52 13.09 4.50
N GLU A 71 6.82 13.74 5.44
CA GLU A 71 7.42 14.66 6.40
C GLU A 71 7.12 14.17 7.81
N GLY A 72 8.13 14.10 8.66
CA GLY A 72 8.08 13.85 10.11
C GLY A 72 7.00 12.90 10.67
N SER A 73 5.75 13.16 10.42
CA SER A 73 4.60 12.40 10.93
C SER A 73 4.07 11.29 10.02
N GLY A 74 4.61 11.17 8.81
CA GLY A 74 4.18 10.12 7.85
C GLY A 74 3.99 10.64 6.43
N PRO A 75 3.48 9.80 5.52
CA PRO A 75 3.23 10.19 4.14
C PRO A 75 2.06 11.16 4.02
N GLY A 76 2.16 12.10 3.08
CA GLY A 76 1.06 12.98 2.65
C GLY A 76 0.84 12.79 1.15
N THR A 77 -0.30 12.22 0.77
CA THR A 77 -0.63 11.94 -0.63
C THR A 77 -1.00 13.21 -1.37
N ARG A 78 -0.37 13.42 -2.53
CA ARG A 78 -0.68 14.52 -3.46
C ARG A 78 -1.46 14.04 -4.67
N ALA A 79 -1.16 12.83 -5.13
CA ALA A 79 -1.84 12.20 -6.25
C ALA A 79 -2.04 10.71 -5.95
N TYR A 80 -3.20 10.20 -6.33
CA TYR A 80 -3.53 8.78 -6.23
C TYR A 80 -4.32 8.36 -7.47
N MET A 81 -4.02 7.19 -7.96
CA MET A 81 -4.76 6.56 -9.06
C MET A 81 -4.93 5.08 -8.74
N SER A 82 -6.10 4.55 -9.03
CA SER A 82 -6.30 3.10 -9.10
C SER A 82 -7.15 2.73 -10.31
N ARG A 83 -6.83 1.57 -10.86
CA ARG A 83 -7.63 0.92 -11.91
C ARG A 83 -7.81 -0.53 -11.48
N THR A 84 -9.05 -0.96 -11.33
CA THR A 84 -9.38 -2.33 -10.91
C THR A 84 -10.37 -2.97 -11.89
N THR A 85 -10.30 -4.28 -11.99
CA THR A 85 -11.28 -5.11 -12.70
C THR A 85 -11.74 -6.23 -11.77
N SER A 86 -13.04 -6.47 -11.74
CA SER A 86 -13.68 -7.52 -10.95
C SER A 86 -14.00 -8.75 -11.79
N LYS A 87 -14.67 -9.74 -11.17
CA LYS A 87 -15.06 -10.99 -11.82
C LYS A 87 -15.97 -10.80 -13.04
N ASP A 88 -16.76 -9.73 -13.04
CA ASP A 88 -17.72 -9.43 -14.09
C ASP A 88 -17.14 -8.45 -15.12
N ASP A 89 -15.79 -8.32 -15.15
CA ASP A 89 -15.05 -7.36 -15.98
C ASP A 89 -15.43 -5.90 -15.75
N ASP A 90 -16.09 -5.61 -14.63
CA ASP A 90 -16.41 -4.25 -14.24
C ASP A 90 -15.11 -3.47 -14.01
N LEU A 91 -14.92 -2.49 -14.87
CA LEU A 91 -13.78 -1.59 -14.79
C LEU A 91 -14.12 -0.42 -13.87
N LYS A 92 -13.28 -0.24 -12.84
CA LYS A 92 -13.33 0.92 -11.97
C LYS A 92 -12.01 1.68 -12.04
N ILE A 93 -12.07 2.98 -12.31
CA ILE A 93 -10.90 3.85 -12.29
C ILE A 93 -11.17 5.01 -11.35
N VAL A 94 -10.24 5.22 -10.43
CA VAL A 94 -10.25 6.36 -9.51
C VAL A 94 -9.05 7.24 -9.81
N LEU A 95 -9.28 8.53 -10.00
CA LEU A 95 -8.24 9.54 -10.18
C LEU A 95 -8.41 10.61 -9.12
N ASN A 96 -7.36 10.82 -8.33
CA ASN A 96 -7.33 11.82 -7.28
C ASN A 96 -6.06 12.66 -7.46
N TYR A 97 -6.21 13.91 -7.82
CA TYR A 97 -5.10 14.79 -8.15
C TYR A 97 -5.36 16.21 -7.65
N GLU A 98 -4.41 16.79 -6.93
CA GLU A 98 -4.47 18.13 -6.34
C GLU A 98 -5.82 18.45 -5.65
N ASN A 99 -6.71 19.16 -6.33
CA ASN A 99 -7.99 19.63 -5.79
C ASN A 99 -9.21 18.93 -6.41
N SER A 100 -9.00 17.89 -7.20
CA SER A 100 -10.05 17.16 -7.89
C SER A 100 -9.98 15.67 -7.63
N ALA A 101 -11.14 15.01 -7.70
CA ALA A 101 -11.21 13.56 -7.72
C ALA A 101 -12.27 13.14 -8.75
N ARG A 102 -11.97 12.09 -9.50
CA ARG A 102 -12.84 11.57 -10.56
C ARG A 102 -12.94 10.07 -10.45
N LEU A 103 -14.13 9.57 -10.71
CA LEU A 103 -14.46 8.15 -10.70
C LEU A 103 -15.02 7.76 -12.06
N LEU A 104 -14.56 6.65 -12.60
CA LEU A 104 -15.23 5.89 -13.65
C LEU A 104 -15.64 4.56 -13.02
N ASP A 105 -16.93 4.28 -12.99
CA ASP A 105 -17.48 3.04 -12.47
C ASP A 105 -18.65 2.61 -13.37
N GLY A 106 -18.51 1.42 -13.97
CA GLY A 106 -19.53 0.87 -14.84
C GLY A 106 -19.29 0.99 -16.36
N PRO A 107 -20.27 0.55 -17.15
CA PRO A 107 -20.11 0.33 -18.60
C PRO A 107 -20.03 1.60 -19.46
N ASP A 108 -20.47 2.74 -18.94
CA ASP A 108 -20.62 3.98 -19.75
C ASP A 108 -19.30 4.67 -20.07
N ASN A 109 -18.16 4.18 -19.50
CA ASN A 109 -16.82 4.73 -19.72
C ASN A 109 -16.74 6.26 -19.58
N SER A 110 -17.58 6.85 -18.74
CA SER A 110 -17.58 8.27 -18.43
C SER A 110 -17.07 8.54 -17.03
N PHE A 111 -16.22 9.56 -16.89
CA PHE A 111 -15.75 10.00 -15.59
C PHE A 111 -16.77 10.93 -14.95
N GLU A 112 -17.07 10.66 -13.69
CA GLU A 112 -17.83 11.55 -12.81
C GLU A 112 -16.88 12.29 -11.87
N ASP A 113 -17.14 13.56 -11.62
CA ASP A 113 -16.45 14.30 -10.57
C ASP A 113 -17.02 13.87 -9.23
N ILE A 114 -16.15 13.42 -8.34
CA ILE A 114 -16.51 13.03 -6.98
C ILE A 114 -15.88 13.99 -5.96
N LYS A 115 -16.41 13.97 -4.75
CA LYS A 115 -15.78 14.71 -3.65
C LYS A 115 -14.39 14.15 -3.40
N LYS A 116 -13.38 15.02 -3.46
CA LYS A 116 -12.01 14.61 -3.12
C LYS A 116 -11.97 14.02 -1.70
N PRO A 117 -11.51 12.77 -1.53
CA PRO A 117 -11.31 12.20 -0.20
C PRO A 117 -10.18 12.93 0.54
N SER A 118 -10.29 12.96 1.85
CA SER A 118 -9.29 13.58 2.73
C SER A 118 -8.29 12.55 3.27
N GLY A 119 -7.15 13.03 3.71
CA GLY A 119 -6.11 12.22 4.34
C GLY A 119 -5.06 11.68 3.38
N VAL A 120 -4.34 10.68 3.83
CA VAL A 120 -3.32 9.96 3.06
C VAL A 120 -3.95 8.71 2.42
N ASP A 121 -3.48 8.30 1.25
CA ASP A 121 -3.98 7.04 0.71
C ASP A 121 -3.58 5.85 1.60
N LEU A 122 -4.47 4.88 1.67
CA LEU A 122 -4.35 3.73 2.56
C LEU A 122 -3.09 2.90 2.28
N ILE A 123 -2.69 2.79 1.01
CA ILE A 123 -1.52 2.00 0.62
C ILE A 123 -0.26 2.69 1.13
N SER A 124 -0.13 4.00 0.94
CA SER A 124 1.00 4.76 1.49
C SER A 124 1.03 4.71 3.02
N ALA A 125 -0.13 4.81 3.68
CA ALA A 125 -0.21 4.73 5.13
C ALA A 125 0.20 3.36 5.70
N LEU A 126 -0.01 2.27 4.96
CA LEU A 126 0.30 0.92 5.40
C LEU A 126 1.66 0.40 4.92
N PHE A 127 2.10 0.77 3.73
CA PHE A 127 3.32 0.22 3.11
C PHE A 127 4.50 1.18 3.09
N PHE A 128 4.24 2.50 3.06
CA PHE A 128 5.28 3.52 2.93
C PHE A 128 5.39 4.39 4.18
N THR A 129 5.70 3.79 5.32
CA THR A 129 5.87 4.51 6.58
C THR A 129 7.13 4.04 7.30
N PRO A 130 8.00 4.95 7.78
CA PRO A 130 9.21 4.58 8.53
C PRO A 130 8.91 4.10 9.96
N SER A 131 7.68 4.27 10.41
CA SER A 131 7.20 3.86 11.74
C SER A 131 5.71 3.60 11.69
N CYS A 132 5.11 3.12 12.77
CA CYS A 132 3.67 3.00 12.85
C CYS A 132 3.00 4.37 12.58
N PHE A 133 2.15 4.41 11.57
CA PHE A 133 1.33 5.58 11.30
C PHE A 133 0.44 5.87 12.50
N GLN A 134 0.48 7.09 13.02
CA GLN A 134 -0.17 7.38 14.31
C GLN A 134 -1.70 7.40 14.22
N GLY A 135 -2.23 7.38 13.00
CA GLY A 135 -3.66 7.41 12.73
C GLY A 135 -4.10 8.72 12.10
N GLY A 136 -5.35 8.76 11.67
CA GLY A 136 -5.96 9.89 10.98
C GLY A 136 -6.87 9.44 9.85
N GLU A 137 -7.24 10.37 9.01
CA GLU A 137 -8.01 10.08 7.80
C GLU A 137 -7.12 9.43 6.74
N VAL A 138 -7.62 8.35 6.17
CA VAL A 138 -7.00 7.68 5.01
C VAL A 138 -8.06 7.43 3.96
N HIS A 139 -7.67 7.24 2.70
CA HIS A 139 -8.59 7.01 1.60
C HIS A 139 -8.10 5.91 0.66
N ASP A 140 -9.01 5.33 -0.10
CA ASP A 140 -8.72 4.41 -1.21
C ASP A 140 -8.90 5.07 -2.59
N GLY A 141 -9.04 6.40 -2.58
CA GLY A 141 -9.24 7.24 -3.74
C GLY A 141 -10.70 7.68 -3.92
N GLU A 142 -11.65 6.94 -3.40
CA GLU A 142 -13.09 7.22 -3.44
C GLU A 142 -13.63 7.51 -2.04
N ASP A 143 -13.48 6.56 -1.15
CA ASP A 143 -13.98 6.64 0.23
C ASP A 143 -12.88 7.09 1.21
N THR A 144 -13.32 7.79 2.26
CA THR A 144 -12.47 8.17 3.40
C THR A 144 -12.76 7.26 4.59
N TYR A 145 -11.70 6.84 5.27
CA TYR A 145 -11.73 5.97 6.45
C TYR A 145 -10.99 6.63 7.61
N GLN A 146 -11.35 6.26 8.84
CA GLN A 146 -10.58 6.59 10.02
C GLN A 146 -9.65 5.43 10.38
N LEU A 147 -8.35 5.67 10.32
CA LEU A 147 -7.31 4.74 10.76
C LEU A 147 -6.87 5.13 12.16
N ALA A 148 -6.91 4.22 13.11
CA ALA A 148 -6.49 4.44 14.49
C ALA A 148 -5.51 3.39 14.94
N LEU A 149 -4.31 3.80 15.35
CA LEU A 149 -3.32 2.91 15.97
C LEU A 149 -3.82 2.46 17.34
N ARG A 150 -3.90 1.16 17.55
CA ARG A 150 -4.33 0.54 18.82
C ARG A 150 -3.15 0.19 19.71
N THR A 151 -2.20 -0.52 19.14
CA THR A 151 -1.00 -0.95 19.85
C THR A 151 0.18 -1.04 18.89
N GLN A 152 1.34 -0.82 19.44
CA GLN A 152 2.63 -1.02 18.79
C GLN A 152 3.47 -1.95 19.68
N LYS A 153 4.07 -3.00 19.10
CA LYS A 153 4.92 -3.91 19.83
C LYS A 153 5.96 -4.58 18.93
N THR A 154 7.14 -4.85 19.46
CA THR A 154 8.14 -5.66 18.77
C THR A 154 7.83 -7.14 18.98
N VAL A 155 7.91 -7.92 17.89
CA VAL A 155 7.78 -9.38 17.89
C VAL A 155 8.74 -9.96 16.88
N ASP A 156 9.01 -11.26 16.96
CA ASP A 156 9.76 -11.98 15.93
C ASP A 156 8.79 -12.69 14.98
N LEU A 157 8.96 -12.44 13.67
CA LEU A 157 8.33 -13.26 12.63
C LEU A 157 9.18 -14.50 12.38
N SER A 158 8.52 -15.65 12.38
CA SER A 158 9.12 -16.95 12.06
C SER A 158 8.26 -17.68 11.06
N GLY A 159 8.82 -18.69 10.38
CA GLY A 159 8.08 -19.56 9.46
C GLY A 159 8.89 -19.97 8.24
N ASP A 160 8.31 -19.81 7.07
CA ASP A 160 8.85 -20.23 5.79
C ASP A 160 9.95 -19.27 5.29
N ASP A 161 11.12 -19.81 4.94
CA ASP A 161 12.31 -19.08 4.49
C ASP A 161 12.12 -18.26 3.21
N ALA A 162 11.03 -18.53 2.48
CA ALA A 162 10.64 -17.73 1.32
C ALA A 162 10.20 -16.29 1.67
N TYR A 163 9.94 -16.01 2.96
CA TYR A 163 9.44 -14.72 3.44
C TYR A 163 10.39 -14.14 4.50
N TYR A 164 10.18 -12.83 4.76
CA TYR A 164 10.94 -12.17 5.82
C TYR A 164 10.78 -12.89 7.17
N GLN A 165 11.90 -13.09 7.84
CA GLN A 165 11.99 -13.59 9.21
C GLN A 165 12.84 -12.66 10.06
N GLY A 166 12.53 -12.58 11.35
CA GLY A 166 13.26 -11.77 12.30
C GLY A 166 12.39 -10.74 13.02
N PRO A 167 13.04 -9.80 13.74
CA PRO A 167 12.33 -8.81 14.55
C PRO A 167 11.55 -7.82 13.69
N VAL A 168 10.31 -7.54 14.08
CA VAL A 168 9.44 -6.55 13.44
C VAL A 168 8.74 -5.70 14.47
N THR A 169 8.35 -4.50 14.07
CA THR A 169 7.40 -3.67 14.80
C THR A 169 6.01 -3.91 14.27
N ASN A 170 5.15 -4.56 15.05
CA ASN A 170 3.74 -4.73 14.72
C ASN A 170 2.94 -3.48 15.08
N CYS A 171 2.33 -2.87 14.09
CA CYS A 171 1.39 -1.75 14.19
C CYS A 171 -0.02 -2.31 14.01
N ASP A 172 -0.82 -2.33 15.07
CA ASP A 172 -2.18 -2.86 15.06
C ASP A 172 -3.18 -1.73 14.94
N TYR A 173 -3.96 -1.72 13.88
CA TYR A 173 -4.88 -0.64 13.54
C TYR A 173 -6.34 -1.10 13.54
N ASN A 174 -7.22 -0.18 13.95
CA ASN A 174 -8.63 -0.21 13.55
C ASN A 174 -8.82 0.71 12.34
N ILE A 175 -9.53 0.21 11.33
CA ILE A 175 -10.03 1.00 10.21
C ILE A 175 -11.55 1.09 10.37
N ARG A 176 -12.10 2.29 10.29
CA ARG A 176 -13.53 2.54 10.39
C ARG A 176 -14.00 3.29 9.15
N ASP A 177 -15.01 2.77 8.48
CA ASP A 177 -15.64 3.44 7.33
C ASP A 177 -16.78 4.40 7.78
N HIS A 178 -17.35 5.10 6.79
CA HIS A 178 -18.47 6.03 7.01
C HIS A 178 -19.75 5.38 7.57
N LYS A 179 -19.88 4.05 7.47
CA LYS A 179 -20.98 3.24 8.03
C LYS A 179 -20.63 2.67 9.41
N ASP A 180 -19.60 3.17 10.04
CA ASP A 180 -19.07 2.70 11.35
C ASP A 180 -18.64 1.23 11.36
N ARG A 181 -18.47 0.60 10.20
CA ARG A 181 -17.97 -0.78 10.13
C ARG A 181 -16.49 -0.79 10.46
N LYS A 182 -16.14 -1.62 11.45
CA LYS A 182 -14.77 -1.74 11.94
C LYS A 182 -14.06 -2.92 11.31
N ARG A 183 -12.85 -2.68 10.84
CA ARG A 183 -11.92 -3.70 10.38
C ARG A 183 -10.62 -3.56 11.14
N ARG A 184 -9.86 -4.61 11.24
CA ARG A 184 -8.56 -4.60 11.92
C ARG A 184 -7.48 -5.00 10.93
N VAL A 185 -6.39 -4.24 10.93
CA VAL A 185 -5.21 -4.51 10.11
C VAL A 185 -3.98 -4.47 11.02
N VAL A 186 -3.10 -5.46 10.87
CA VAL A 186 -1.80 -5.48 11.53
C VAL A 186 -0.73 -5.38 10.46
N VAL A 187 0.10 -4.34 10.56
CA VAL A 187 1.25 -4.12 9.69
C VAL A 187 2.51 -4.45 10.47
N SER A 188 3.34 -5.32 9.94
CA SER A 188 4.64 -5.66 10.51
C SER A 188 5.71 -4.92 9.73
N LEU A 189 6.35 -3.96 10.38
CA LEU A 189 7.44 -3.15 9.81
C LEU A 189 8.78 -3.74 10.19
N ALA A 190 9.69 -3.82 9.24
CA ALA A 190 11.08 -4.20 9.46
C ALA A 190 12.03 -3.39 8.60
N GLU A 191 13.28 -3.39 8.97
CA GLU A 191 14.38 -2.89 8.15
C GLU A 191 14.71 -3.91 7.06
N VAL A 192 14.65 -3.49 5.81
CA VAL A 192 14.99 -4.30 4.63
C VAL A 192 15.93 -3.48 3.75
N GLY A 193 17.21 -3.87 3.73
CA GLY A 193 18.26 -3.00 3.17
C GLY A 193 18.34 -1.70 3.95
N ASP A 194 18.30 -0.58 3.27
CA ASP A 194 18.41 0.77 3.85
C ASP A 194 17.04 1.42 4.15
N SER A 195 15.96 0.63 4.14
CA SER A 195 14.60 1.16 4.30
C SER A 195 13.76 0.36 5.29
N ILE A 196 12.94 1.07 6.07
CA ILE A 196 11.87 0.45 6.86
C ILE A 196 10.64 0.31 5.98
N MET A 197 10.06 -0.89 5.98
CA MET A 197 8.90 -1.20 5.16
C MET A 197 8.00 -2.27 5.75
N ALA A 198 6.80 -2.39 5.23
CA ALA A 198 5.88 -3.45 5.61
C ALA A 198 6.37 -4.80 5.06
N VAL A 199 6.80 -5.70 5.93
CA VAL A 199 7.18 -7.07 5.55
C VAL A 199 6.01 -8.05 5.63
N GLN A 200 4.97 -7.68 6.39
CA GLN A 200 3.70 -8.39 6.44
C GLN A 200 2.56 -7.42 6.67
N VAL A 201 1.46 -7.60 5.96
CA VAL A 201 0.18 -6.94 6.24
C VAL A 201 -0.89 -8.00 6.42
N ARG A 202 -1.56 -7.99 7.57
CA ARG A 202 -2.62 -8.93 7.91
C ARG A 202 -3.94 -8.19 8.10
N ALA A 203 -4.88 -8.40 7.19
CA ALA A 203 -6.24 -7.88 7.31
C ALA A 203 -7.13 -8.95 7.99
N LYS A 204 -7.73 -8.57 9.10
CA LYS A 204 -8.69 -9.42 9.82
C LYS A 204 -10.07 -9.23 9.24
N ILE A 205 -10.60 -10.30 8.66
CA ILE A 205 -11.92 -10.30 8.02
C ILE A 205 -12.90 -11.03 8.97
N PRO A 206 -14.01 -10.39 9.39
CA PRO A 206 -14.99 -11.07 10.22
C PRO A 206 -15.50 -12.35 9.53
N VAL A 207 -15.61 -13.44 10.27
CA VAL A 207 -16.08 -14.77 9.84
C VAL A 207 -15.28 -15.47 8.73
N LEU A 208 -14.23 -14.86 8.21
CA LEU A 208 -13.33 -15.45 7.22
C LEU A 208 -11.91 -15.58 7.78
N PRO A 209 -11.07 -16.43 7.20
CA PRO A 209 -9.65 -16.42 7.52
C PRO A 209 -9.00 -15.06 7.21
N ASP A 210 -8.00 -14.70 8.01
CA ASP A 210 -7.22 -13.48 7.78
C ASP A 210 -6.61 -13.51 6.37
N ALA A 211 -6.68 -12.37 5.68
CA ALA A 211 -5.89 -12.14 4.47
C ALA A 211 -4.49 -11.64 4.88
N VAL A 212 -3.45 -12.32 4.44
CA VAL A 212 -2.07 -12.01 4.82
C VAL A 212 -1.22 -11.81 3.58
N PHE A 213 -0.66 -10.63 3.45
CA PHE A 213 0.38 -10.31 2.47
C PHE A 213 1.74 -10.49 3.13
N ARG A 214 2.64 -11.24 2.52
CA ARG A 214 4.00 -11.47 3.03
C ARG A 214 5.03 -11.12 1.98
N LEU A 215 6.01 -10.31 2.36
CA LEU A 215 7.14 -9.95 1.52
C LEU A 215 7.99 -11.19 1.22
N ARG A 216 8.21 -11.46 -0.07
CA ARG A 216 9.15 -12.51 -0.52
C ARG A 216 10.59 -12.08 -0.29
N MET A 217 11.43 -13.03 0.08
CA MET A 217 12.86 -12.84 0.24
C MET A 217 13.63 -13.71 -0.80
N PRO A 218 14.77 -13.27 -1.34
CA PRO A 218 15.39 -11.95 -1.12
C PRO A 218 14.58 -10.84 -1.82
N ALA A 219 14.36 -9.75 -1.09
CA ALA A 219 13.84 -8.54 -1.70
C ALA A 219 14.93 -8.01 -2.65
N THR A 220 14.65 -7.96 -3.94
CA THR A 220 15.62 -7.53 -4.93
C THR A 220 15.72 -6.01 -4.90
N ASN A 221 16.81 -5.48 -4.36
CA ASN A 221 17.28 -4.14 -4.68
C ASN A 221 17.78 -4.18 -6.15
N ALA A 222 16.85 -4.35 -7.08
CA ALA A 222 17.20 -4.35 -8.48
C ALA A 222 17.40 -2.91 -8.88
N GLY A 223 18.61 -2.58 -9.28
CA GLY A 223 18.84 -1.48 -10.21
C GLY A 223 18.06 -1.78 -11.50
N VAL A 224 16.75 -1.53 -11.47
CA VAL A 224 15.88 -1.80 -12.61
C VAL A 224 16.12 -0.73 -13.63
N ALA A 225 16.65 -1.14 -14.76
CA ALA A 225 16.60 -0.38 -15.99
C ALA A 225 15.15 0.09 -16.20
N ALA A 226 15.00 1.41 -16.31
CA ALA A 226 13.72 2.07 -16.51
C ALA A 226 12.94 1.42 -17.65
N ARG A 227 11.94 0.61 -17.35
CA ARG A 227 10.83 0.43 -18.26
C ARG A 227 9.93 1.66 -18.08
N VAL A 228 10.21 2.65 -18.89
CA VAL A 228 9.27 3.73 -19.16
C VAL A 228 8.07 3.05 -19.79
N VAL A 229 7.05 2.75 -18.98
CA VAL A 229 5.72 2.50 -19.49
C VAL A 229 5.15 3.87 -19.84
N ALA A 230 5.51 4.34 -21.01
CA ALA A 230 4.76 5.35 -21.71
C ALA A 230 3.43 4.70 -22.16
N ALA A 231 2.54 4.45 -21.21
CA ALA A 231 1.18 4.04 -21.49
C ALA A 231 0.36 5.32 -21.70
N GLY A 232 0.32 5.76 -22.96
CA GLY A 232 -0.87 6.31 -23.59
C GLY A 232 -1.63 7.40 -22.85
N MET A 233 -1.02 8.59 -22.63
CA MET A 233 -1.77 9.84 -22.72
C MET A 233 -1.69 10.31 -24.18
N ARG A 234 -2.63 9.90 -24.99
CA ARG A 234 -3.07 10.56 -26.23
C ARG A 234 -4.57 10.53 -26.27
#